data_4e1c7c34c506dcabe80fd1b67f928202
#
_entry.id   4e1c7c34c506dcabe80fd1b67f928202
#
_cell.length_a   1.000
_cell.length_b   1.000
_cell.length_c   1.000
_cell.angle_alpha   90.00
_cell.angle_beta   90.00
_cell.angle_gamma   90.00
#
_symmetry.space_group_name_H-M   'P 1'
#
loop_
_entity.id
_entity.type
_entity.pdbx_description
1 polymer ?
#
loop_
_entity_poly.entity_id
_entity_poly.type
_entity_poly.pdbx_seq_one_letter_code
_entity_poly.pdbx_strand_id
1 'polypeptide(L)'
;MKVAGLDMATMTGVCLGEPGQTPEFRMVDLGKDYDHDTRFENALLLAQQLIAKDGVTFIAIEAPIKKKHDVTGTNILLMGMQACVRGWAHIKGIPCEPVEIATLDKHFLGQRIHGSAERKEANKRRCWQLGWNPATSDEADAGAVWDWGCSRVSRSHAIHNTPLFQERRA
;
A
#
# COMPACT_ATOMS: atom_id res chain seq x y z
N MET A 1 -0.29 -15.91 -7.62
CA MET A 1 0.71 -15.03 -6.95
C MET A 1 -0.05 -13.96 -6.20
N LYS A 2 0.09 -13.91 -4.87
CA LYS A 2 -0.67 -12.98 -4.02
C LYS A 2 0.16 -11.76 -3.65
N VAL A 3 -0.38 -10.57 -3.87
CA VAL A 3 0.27 -9.28 -3.63
C VAL A 3 -0.36 -8.62 -2.41
N ALA A 4 0.47 -7.95 -1.58
CA ALA A 4 0.01 -7.04 -0.54
C ALA A 4 0.40 -5.61 -0.88
N GLY A 5 -0.52 -4.66 -0.72
CA GLY A 5 -0.29 -3.21 -0.73
C GLY A 5 -0.49 -2.65 0.67
N LEU A 6 0.48 -1.87 1.15
CA LEU A 6 0.49 -1.33 2.50
C LEU A 6 0.59 0.20 2.50
N ASP A 7 -0.39 0.86 3.09
CA ASP A 7 -0.31 2.25 3.54
C ASP A 7 0.04 2.25 5.04
N MET A 8 1.36 2.35 5.32
CA MET A 8 1.90 2.16 6.67
C MET A 8 1.69 3.38 7.55
N ALA A 9 0.90 3.20 8.59
CA ALA A 9 0.68 4.15 9.69
C ALA A 9 0.44 3.35 11.00
N THR A 10 0.17 4.01 12.11
CA THR A 10 -0.26 3.33 13.35
C THR A 10 -1.57 2.56 13.14
N MET A 11 -2.47 3.12 12.34
CA MET A 11 -3.60 2.42 11.73
C MET A 11 -3.22 2.16 10.28
N THR A 12 -2.79 0.95 9.96
CA THR A 12 -2.25 0.57 8.65
C THR A 12 -3.36 0.07 7.74
N GLY A 13 -3.49 0.69 6.57
CA GLY A 13 -4.31 0.15 5.48
C GLY A 13 -3.60 -1.02 4.81
N VAL A 14 -4.31 -2.12 4.60
CA VAL A 14 -3.82 -3.33 3.94
C VAL A 14 -4.77 -3.72 2.82
N CYS A 15 -4.23 -3.92 1.64
CA CYS A 15 -4.96 -4.44 0.49
C CYS A 15 -4.29 -5.73 -0.01
N LEU A 16 -5.08 -6.80 -0.21
CA LEU A 16 -4.58 -8.14 -0.52
C LEU A 16 -5.32 -8.72 -1.72
N GLY A 17 -4.59 -9.42 -2.58
CA GLY A 17 -5.24 -10.17 -3.66
C GLY A 17 -4.27 -10.68 -4.71
N GLU A 18 -4.81 -11.38 -5.69
CA GLU A 18 -4.09 -11.76 -6.89
C GLU A 18 -4.34 -10.74 -8.01
N PRO A 19 -3.35 -10.46 -8.87
CA PRO A 19 -3.54 -9.58 -10.01
C PRO A 19 -4.74 -10.01 -10.87
N GLY A 20 -5.63 -9.07 -11.17
CA GLY A 20 -6.84 -9.30 -11.95
C GLY A 20 -8.05 -9.79 -11.16
N GLN A 21 -7.93 -10.01 -9.86
CA GLN A 21 -9.03 -10.31 -8.96
C GLN A 21 -9.47 -9.07 -8.17
N THR A 22 -10.67 -9.09 -7.62
CA THR A 22 -11.09 -8.07 -6.66
C THR A 22 -10.30 -8.22 -5.36
N PRO A 23 -9.60 -7.18 -4.89
CA PRO A 23 -8.80 -7.27 -3.68
C PRO A 23 -9.65 -7.28 -2.40
N GLU A 24 -9.06 -7.81 -1.34
CA GLU A 24 -9.56 -7.73 0.03
C GLU A 24 -8.91 -6.56 0.76
N PHE A 25 -9.69 -5.82 1.54
CA PHE A 25 -9.22 -4.68 2.34
C PHE A 25 -9.28 -4.99 3.82
N ARG A 26 -8.29 -4.49 4.56
CA ARG A 26 -8.24 -4.60 6.03
C ARG A 26 -7.62 -3.35 6.63
N MET A 27 -8.11 -2.92 7.79
CA MET A 27 -7.40 -2.01 8.69
C MET A 27 -6.71 -2.81 9.79
N VAL A 28 -5.45 -2.50 10.04
CA VAL A 28 -4.65 -3.15 11.10
C VAL A 28 -4.13 -2.08 12.05
N ASP A 29 -4.49 -2.19 13.33
CA ASP A 29 -3.95 -1.34 14.38
C ASP A 29 -2.56 -1.87 14.80
N LEU A 30 -1.53 -1.10 14.50
CA LEU A 30 -0.16 -1.39 14.93
C LEU A 30 0.17 -0.79 16.31
N GLY A 31 -0.83 -0.21 16.99
CA GLY A 31 -0.67 0.32 18.33
C GLY A 31 -0.72 1.83 18.42
N LYS A 32 -1.86 2.42 18.08
CA LYS A 32 -2.08 3.88 18.12
C LYS A 32 -1.66 4.52 19.43
N ASP A 33 -1.90 3.83 20.54
CA ASP A 33 -1.65 4.34 21.90
C ASP A 33 -0.44 3.64 22.59
N TYR A 34 0.35 2.84 21.83
CA TYR A 34 1.50 2.11 22.37
C TYR A 34 2.83 2.85 22.12
N ASP A 35 3.90 2.38 22.78
CA ASP A 35 5.27 2.81 22.54
C ASP A 35 5.80 2.37 21.16
N HIS A 36 6.99 2.83 20.81
CA HIS A 36 7.58 2.53 19.50
C HIS A 36 7.96 1.05 19.35
N ASP A 37 8.46 0.42 20.43
CA ASP A 37 8.92 -0.97 20.38
C ASP A 37 7.75 -1.91 20.11
N THR A 38 6.61 -1.70 20.78
CA THR A 38 5.37 -2.45 20.53
C THR A 38 4.86 -2.25 19.09
N ARG A 39 4.96 -1.03 18.55
CA ARG A 39 4.58 -0.76 17.15
C ARG A 39 5.50 -1.47 16.16
N PHE A 40 6.80 -1.54 16.44
CA PHE A 40 7.76 -2.26 15.60
C PHE A 40 7.52 -3.77 15.66
N GLU A 41 7.24 -4.32 16.84
CA GLU A 41 6.83 -5.71 17.00
C GLU A 41 5.56 -6.02 16.19
N ASN A 42 4.52 -5.19 16.31
CA ASN A 42 3.27 -5.37 15.57
C ASN A 42 3.45 -5.27 14.04
N ALA A 43 4.32 -4.38 13.56
CA ALA A 43 4.67 -4.30 12.15
C ALA A 43 5.39 -5.57 11.66
N LEU A 44 6.26 -6.16 12.48
CA LEU A 44 6.93 -7.43 12.19
C LEU A 44 5.93 -8.60 12.17
N LEU A 45 5.01 -8.65 13.14
CA LEU A 45 3.95 -9.65 13.22
C LEU A 45 2.98 -9.53 12.03
N LEU A 46 2.66 -8.32 11.59
CA LEU A 46 1.90 -8.10 10.36
C LEU A 46 2.60 -8.74 9.15
N ALA A 47 3.89 -8.47 8.96
CA ALA A 47 4.66 -9.07 7.86
C ALA A 47 4.68 -10.59 7.94
N GLN A 48 4.84 -11.15 9.14
CA GLN A 48 4.77 -12.59 9.37
C GLN A 48 3.41 -13.17 9.00
N GLN A 49 2.33 -12.51 9.39
CA GLN A 49 0.96 -12.94 9.06
C GLN A 49 0.73 -12.91 7.54
N LEU A 50 1.07 -11.81 6.88
CA LEU A 50 0.92 -11.65 5.43
C LEU A 50 1.61 -12.78 4.66
N ILE A 51 2.83 -13.12 5.05
CA ILE A 51 3.63 -14.15 4.36
C ILE A 51 3.17 -15.56 4.74
N ALA A 52 3.06 -15.87 6.04
CA ALA A 52 2.85 -17.23 6.50
C ALA A 52 1.37 -17.69 6.45
N LYS A 53 0.43 -16.79 6.72
CA LYS A 53 -1.01 -17.13 6.76
C LYS A 53 -1.73 -16.73 5.47
N ASP A 54 -1.47 -15.51 5.00
CA ASP A 54 -2.18 -15.00 3.82
C ASP A 54 -1.54 -15.46 2.50
N GLY A 55 -0.31 -16.00 2.53
CA GLY A 55 0.38 -16.54 1.37
C GLY A 55 0.88 -15.46 0.40
N VAL A 56 1.20 -14.28 0.92
CA VAL A 56 1.72 -13.16 0.13
C VAL A 56 3.11 -13.48 -0.42
N THR A 57 3.31 -13.23 -1.71
CA THR A 57 4.56 -13.49 -2.44
C THR A 57 5.22 -12.22 -2.98
N PHE A 58 4.58 -11.07 -2.83
CA PHE A 58 5.11 -9.74 -3.15
C PHE A 58 4.45 -8.69 -2.26
N ILE A 59 5.23 -7.77 -1.72
CA ILE A 59 4.75 -6.66 -0.89
C ILE A 59 5.11 -5.33 -1.55
N ALA A 60 4.14 -4.45 -1.72
CA ALA A 60 4.35 -3.05 -2.06
C ALA A 60 4.07 -2.18 -0.82
N ILE A 61 4.87 -1.15 -0.59
CA ILE A 61 4.70 -0.22 0.55
C ILE A 61 4.76 1.20 0.04
N GLU A 62 3.82 2.08 0.44
CA GLU A 62 3.95 3.51 0.19
C GLU A 62 5.22 4.04 0.87
N ALA A 63 6.11 4.68 0.12
CA ALA A 63 7.35 5.22 0.65
C ALA A 63 7.07 6.41 1.59
N PRO A 64 7.80 6.56 2.71
CA PRO A 64 7.63 7.70 3.59
C PRO A 64 8.02 8.99 2.87
N ILE A 65 7.29 10.07 3.15
CA ILE A 65 7.54 11.39 2.55
C ILE A 65 8.88 11.91 3.05
N LYS A 66 9.84 12.08 2.14
CA LYS A 66 11.14 12.70 2.43
C LYS A 66 10.99 14.21 2.53
N LYS A 67 10.77 14.75 3.71
CA LYS A 67 10.87 16.20 3.94
C LYS A 67 12.31 16.56 4.33
N LYS A 68 12.86 17.60 3.68
CA LYS A 68 14.28 18.00 3.75
C LYS A 68 14.79 18.33 5.18
N HIS A 69 13.90 18.58 6.14
CA HIS A 69 14.23 19.00 7.51
C HIS A 69 13.34 18.33 8.59
N ASP A 70 12.62 17.25 8.27
CA ASP A 70 11.66 16.66 9.17
C ASP A 70 12.20 15.36 9.80
N VAL A 71 13.05 15.54 10.82
CA VAL A 71 13.41 14.46 11.75
C VAL A 71 12.38 14.45 12.90
N THR A 72 11.09 14.47 12.54
CA THR A 72 10.03 14.35 13.55
C THR A 72 9.92 12.90 14.00
N GLY A 73 9.51 12.70 15.24
CA GLY A 73 9.28 11.36 15.80
C GLY A 73 8.35 10.49 14.93
N THR A 74 7.41 11.13 14.21
CA THR A 74 6.50 10.46 13.27
C THR A 74 7.24 9.81 12.09
N ASN A 75 8.20 10.51 11.48
CA ASN A 75 8.95 9.95 10.35
C ASN A 75 9.87 8.81 10.79
N ILE A 76 10.50 8.93 11.96
CA ILE A 76 11.33 7.87 12.53
C ILE A 76 10.47 6.63 12.78
N LEU A 77 9.29 6.79 13.35
CA LEU A 77 8.35 5.70 13.60
C LEU A 77 7.92 5.01 12.31
N LEU A 78 7.50 5.76 11.29
CA LEU A 78 7.07 5.20 10.01
C LEU A 78 8.20 4.43 9.32
N MET A 79 9.41 4.99 9.31
CA MET A 79 10.60 4.32 8.77
C MET A 79 10.94 3.05 9.55
N GLY A 80 10.82 3.07 10.88
CA GLY A 80 11.05 1.90 11.74
C GLY A 80 10.07 0.77 11.45
N MET A 81 8.77 1.07 11.40
CA MET A 81 7.74 0.07 11.06
C MET A 81 7.96 -0.52 9.66
N GLN A 82 8.29 0.32 8.67
CA GLN A 82 8.61 -0.17 7.33
C GLN A 82 9.88 -1.02 7.29
N ALA A 83 10.89 -0.66 8.08
CA ALA A 83 12.12 -1.46 8.19
C ALA A 83 11.84 -2.86 8.77
N CYS A 84 10.94 -2.98 9.74
CA CYS A 84 10.50 -4.26 10.30
C CYS A 84 9.82 -5.13 9.25
N VAL A 85 8.86 -4.58 8.49
CA VAL A 85 8.17 -5.31 7.41
C VAL A 85 9.16 -5.75 6.32
N ARG A 86 10.00 -4.84 5.84
CA ARG A 86 10.97 -5.11 4.77
C ARG A 86 12.05 -6.09 5.20
N GLY A 87 12.54 -5.97 6.43
CA GLY A 87 13.53 -6.87 7.00
C GLY A 87 12.99 -8.30 7.09
N TRP A 88 11.76 -8.47 7.58
CA TRP A 88 11.13 -9.80 7.64
C TRP A 88 10.87 -10.38 6.25
N ALA A 89 10.35 -9.58 5.32
CA ALA A 89 10.14 -10.00 3.94
C ALA A 89 11.46 -10.48 3.31
N HIS A 90 12.55 -9.73 3.50
CA HIS A 90 13.88 -10.10 3.02
C HIS A 90 14.37 -11.45 3.58
N ILE A 91 14.22 -11.68 4.90
CA ILE A 91 14.57 -12.96 5.55
C ILE A 91 13.78 -14.12 4.93
N LYS A 92 12.54 -13.89 4.51
CA LYS A 92 11.68 -14.88 3.87
C LYS A 92 11.84 -14.99 2.36
N GLY A 93 12.73 -14.22 1.76
CA GLY A 93 12.94 -14.18 0.30
C GLY A 93 11.76 -13.59 -0.47
N ILE A 94 10.92 -12.79 0.18
CA ILE A 94 9.77 -12.12 -0.43
C ILE A 94 10.17 -10.72 -0.88
N PRO A 95 10.03 -10.39 -2.18
CA PRO A 95 10.26 -9.02 -2.66
C PRO A 95 9.35 -8.03 -1.95
N CYS A 96 9.94 -6.92 -1.46
CA CYS A 96 9.23 -5.83 -0.81
C CYS A 96 9.70 -4.51 -1.38
N GLU A 97 8.88 -3.85 -2.21
CA GLU A 97 9.25 -2.65 -2.95
C GLU A 97 8.55 -1.40 -2.39
N PRO A 98 9.30 -0.35 -2.02
CA PRO A 98 8.71 0.95 -1.70
C PRO A 98 8.34 1.70 -2.97
N VAL A 99 7.22 2.43 -2.95
CA VAL A 99 6.75 3.25 -4.06
C VAL A 99 6.45 4.68 -3.60
N GLU A 100 6.97 5.64 -4.35
CA GLU A 100 6.75 7.09 -4.09
C GLU A 100 5.31 7.49 -4.43
N ILE A 101 4.71 8.37 -3.63
CA ILE A 101 3.34 8.91 -3.83
C ILE A 101 3.14 9.44 -5.25
N ALA A 102 4.11 10.17 -5.79
CA ALA A 102 4.00 10.71 -7.15
C ALA A 102 3.92 9.63 -8.23
N THR A 103 4.51 8.47 -7.99
CA THR A 103 4.42 7.30 -8.87
C THR A 103 3.06 6.63 -8.73
N LEU A 104 2.57 6.48 -7.49
CA LEU A 104 1.22 5.96 -7.22
C LEU A 104 0.14 6.80 -7.88
N ASP A 105 0.18 8.13 -7.69
CA ASP A 105 -0.79 9.05 -8.28
C ASP A 105 -0.86 8.90 -9.80
N LYS A 106 0.31 8.89 -10.46
CA LYS A 106 0.38 8.72 -11.92
C LYS A 106 -0.12 7.34 -12.36
N HIS A 107 0.23 6.30 -11.62
CA HIS A 107 -0.16 4.93 -11.94
C HIS A 107 -1.66 4.73 -11.74
N PHE A 108 -2.19 5.07 -10.57
CA PHE A 108 -3.55 4.74 -10.18
C PHE A 108 -4.59 5.77 -10.64
N LEU A 109 -4.22 7.06 -10.61
CA LEU A 109 -5.12 8.17 -10.97
C LEU A 109 -4.84 8.77 -12.35
N GLY A 110 -3.74 8.38 -13.00
CA GLY A 110 -3.32 8.93 -14.30
C GLY A 110 -2.67 10.31 -14.22
N GLN A 111 -2.68 10.96 -13.08
CA GLN A 111 -2.13 12.29 -12.86
C GLN A 111 -1.72 12.48 -11.40
N ARG A 112 -0.81 13.43 -11.16
CA ARG A 112 -0.46 13.81 -9.80
C ARG A 112 -1.56 14.65 -9.17
N ILE A 113 -1.92 14.31 -7.92
CA ILE A 113 -2.86 15.08 -7.10
C ILE A 113 -2.07 15.88 -6.05
N HIS A 114 -2.38 17.16 -5.93
CA HIS A 114 -1.83 18.04 -4.90
C HIS A 114 -2.84 18.15 -3.76
N GLY A 115 -2.38 17.89 -2.54
CA GLY A 115 -3.24 17.86 -1.37
C GLY A 115 -3.57 16.43 -0.90
N SER A 116 -3.40 16.21 0.41
CA SER A 116 -3.61 14.86 0.97
C SER A 116 -5.09 14.46 0.98
N ALA A 117 -5.98 15.41 1.29
CA ALA A 117 -7.41 15.14 1.34
C ALA A 117 -7.97 14.82 -0.06
N GLU A 118 -7.60 15.63 -1.06
CA GLU A 118 -8.02 15.44 -2.45
C GLU A 118 -7.53 14.10 -3.00
N ARG A 119 -6.29 13.70 -2.66
CA ARG A 119 -5.72 12.40 -3.05
C ARG A 119 -6.53 11.25 -2.45
N LYS A 120 -6.85 11.30 -1.17
CA LYS A 120 -7.64 10.27 -0.47
C LYS A 120 -9.01 10.09 -1.12
N GLU A 121 -9.69 11.18 -1.42
CA GLU A 121 -10.98 11.14 -2.11
C GLU A 121 -10.86 10.60 -3.55
N ALA A 122 -9.80 10.98 -4.26
CA ALA A 122 -9.55 10.48 -5.60
C ALA A 122 -9.27 8.96 -5.61
N ASN A 123 -8.44 8.46 -4.67
CA ASN A 123 -8.15 7.03 -4.52
C ASN A 123 -9.43 6.25 -4.20
N LYS A 124 -10.24 6.73 -3.26
CA LYS A 124 -11.50 6.10 -2.89
C LYS A 124 -12.48 6.03 -4.08
N ARG A 125 -12.63 7.13 -4.81
CA ARG A 125 -13.45 7.18 -6.03
C ARG A 125 -12.94 6.21 -7.09
N ARG A 126 -11.61 6.14 -7.27
CA ARG A 126 -11.01 5.21 -8.24
C ARG A 126 -11.25 3.75 -7.86
N CYS A 127 -11.13 3.38 -6.58
CA CYS A 127 -11.49 2.05 -6.10
C CYS A 127 -12.95 1.69 -6.47
N TRP A 128 -13.89 2.59 -6.21
CA TRP A 128 -15.30 2.35 -6.57
C TRP A 128 -15.51 2.19 -8.08
N GLN A 129 -14.83 2.97 -8.91
CA GLN A 129 -14.87 2.82 -10.37
C GLN A 129 -14.36 1.45 -10.84
N LEU A 130 -13.43 0.85 -10.10
CA LEU A 130 -12.90 -0.49 -10.36
C LEU A 130 -13.78 -1.62 -9.75
N GLY A 131 -14.87 -1.26 -9.07
CA GLY A 131 -15.73 -2.20 -8.36
C GLY A 131 -15.16 -2.69 -7.02
N TRP A 132 -14.15 -2.01 -6.49
CA TRP A 132 -13.58 -2.28 -5.18
C TRP A 132 -14.30 -1.47 -4.11
N ASN A 133 -14.37 -2.02 -2.89
CA ASN A 133 -15.16 -1.41 -1.83
C ASN A 133 -14.36 -1.20 -0.53
N PRO A 134 -13.35 -0.30 -0.52
CA PRO A 134 -12.65 0.06 0.71
C PRO A 134 -13.59 0.80 1.67
N ALA A 135 -13.57 0.44 2.95
CA ALA A 135 -14.38 1.09 3.98
C ALA A 135 -13.80 2.45 4.38
N THR A 136 -12.46 2.59 4.34
CA THR A 136 -11.74 3.80 4.76
C THR A 136 -10.90 4.40 3.63
N SER A 137 -10.41 5.63 3.83
CA SER A 137 -9.45 6.26 2.92
C SER A 137 -8.08 5.56 2.94
N ASP A 138 -7.67 5.06 4.09
CA ASP A 138 -6.37 4.40 4.24
C ASP A 138 -6.39 3.01 3.57
N GLU A 139 -7.53 2.32 3.58
CA GLU A 139 -7.74 1.13 2.75
C GLU A 139 -7.69 1.46 1.25
N ALA A 140 -8.27 2.58 0.83
CA ALA A 140 -8.21 3.01 -0.57
C ALA A 140 -6.79 3.38 -1.00
N ASP A 141 -6.01 4.04 -0.13
CA ASP A 141 -4.60 4.33 -0.36
C ASP A 141 -3.79 3.02 -0.47
N ALA A 142 -4.04 2.02 0.41
CA ALA A 142 -3.47 0.68 0.28
C ALA A 142 -3.88 -0.03 -1.02
N GLY A 143 -5.09 0.21 -1.52
CA GLY A 143 -5.57 -0.26 -2.81
C GLY A 143 -4.75 0.26 -3.98
N ALA A 144 -4.40 1.55 -3.97
CA ALA A 144 -3.52 2.15 -4.98
C ALA A 144 -2.11 1.53 -4.94
N VAL A 145 -1.58 1.27 -3.74
CA VAL A 145 -0.29 0.59 -3.55
C VAL A 145 -0.33 -0.85 -4.05
N TRP A 146 -1.42 -1.57 -3.77
CA TRP A 146 -1.63 -2.94 -4.23
C TRP A 146 -1.72 -3.02 -5.75
N ASP A 147 -2.46 -2.12 -6.40
CA ASP A 147 -2.61 -2.07 -7.86
C ASP A 147 -1.25 -1.84 -8.54
N TRP A 148 -0.46 -0.92 -8.01
CA TRP A 148 0.92 -0.74 -8.46
C TRP A 148 1.75 -2.00 -8.26
N GLY A 149 1.69 -2.65 -7.10
CA GLY A 149 2.37 -3.91 -6.82
C GLY A 149 1.97 -5.02 -7.78
N CYS A 150 0.68 -5.14 -8.11
CA CYS A 150 0.19 -6.08 -9.11
C CYS A 150 0.79 -5.81 -10.49
N SER A 151 0.96 -4.55 -10.88
CA SER A 151 1.59 -4.19 -12.16
C SER A 151 3.06 -4.58 -12.24
N ARG A 152 3.76 -4.71 -11.10
CA ARG A 152 5.16 -5.15 -11.04
C ARG A 152 5.32 -6.64 -11.30
N VAL A 153 4.32 -7.44 -10.92
CA VAL A 153 4.36 -8.90 -11.01
C VAL A 153 3.51 -9.47 -12.15
N SER A 154 2.62 -8.68 -12.72
CA SER A 154 1.72 -9.09 -13.79
C SER A 154 1.63 -8.05 -14.90
N ARG A 155 2.15 -8.38 -16.09
CA ARG A 155 2.10 -7.51 -17.25
C ARG A 155 0.68 -7.25 -17.75
N SER A 156 -0.20 -8.26 -17.68
CA SER A 156 -1.60 -8.13 -18.08
C SER A 156 -2.35 -7.17 -17.16
N HIS A 157 -2.11 -7.22 -15.85
CA HIS A 157 -2.71 -6.30 -14.89
C HIS A 157 -2.29 -4.85 -15.17
N ALA A 158 -1.00 -4.62 -15.45
CA ALA A 158 -0.48 -3.30 -15.79
C ALA A 158 -1.18 -2.68 -17.01
N ILE A 159 -1.51 -3.47 -18.02
CA ILE A 159 -2.18 -3.00 -19.24
C ILE A 159 -3.65 -2.64 -18.97
N HIS A 160 -4.36 -3.45 -18.20
CA HIS A 160 -5.80 -3.31 -17.99
C HIS A 160 -6.18 -2.20 -17.00
N ASN A 161 -5.36 -1.96 -15.99
CA ASN A 161 -5.70 -1.06 -14.90
C ASN A 161 -5.06 0.33 -15.01
N THR A 162 -4.06 0.53 -15.86
CA THR A 162 -3.45 1.83 -16.06
C THR A 162 -4.42 2.78 -16.77
N PRO A 163 -4.73 3.98 -16.23
CA PRO A 163 -5.70 4.91 -16.81
C PRO A 163 -5.42 5.31 -18.26
N LEU A 164 -4.17 5.27 -18.70
CA LEU A 164 -3.75 5.58 -20.07
C LEU A 164 -4.28 4.59 -21.12
N PHE A 165 -4.65 3.38 -20.69
CA PHE A 165 -5.14 2.33 -21.60
C PHE A 165 -6.64 2.05 -21.44
N GLN A 166 -7.34 2.82 -20.60
CA GLN A 166 -8.79 2.75 -20.55
C GLN A 166 -9.35 3.56 -21.72
N GLU A 167 -9.94 2.87 -22.67
CA GLU A 167 -10.74 3.52 -23.73
C GLU A 167 -11.74 4.46 -23.06
N ARG A 168 -11.79 5.72 -23.50
CA ARG A 168 -12.87 6.63 -23.17
C ARG A 168 -14.15 5.98 -23.70
N ARG A 169 -14.87 5.26 -22.85
CA ARG A 169 -16.24 4.86 -23.17
C ARG A 169 -17.03 6.16 -23.24
N ALA A 170 -17.37 6.53 -24.48
CA ALA A 170 -18.27 7.64 -24.81
C ALA A 170 -19.65 7.40 -24.22
#